data_bf2d006a5ada0e1d33b1ef2d92caa779
#
_entry.id   bf2d006a5ada0e1d33b1ef2d92caa779
#
_cell.length_a   1.000
_cell.length_b   1.000
_cell.length_c   1.000
_cell.angle_alpha   90.00
_cell.angle_beta   90.00
_cell.angle_gamma   90.00
#
_symmetry.space_group_name_H-M   'P 1'
#
loop_
_entity.id
_entity.type
_entity.pdbx_description
1 polymer ?
#
loop_
_entity_poly.entity_id
_entity_poly.type
_entity_poly.pdbx_seq_one_letter_code
_entity_poly.pdbx_strand_id
1 'polypeptide(L)'
;MSKILVARSADRGFVRVVGRGSFQNSTCVKAFYQQLLKEGVHGFVVDLGACTYLDSTFLGILLGLGLKLREAGNGLLHILNASPRNLELLRNLGLDRLINIEGSTVPAGDVLPGGARGGIGSLANGSGAGVNMNGVKEDQFEEVPCPIPTKSEAAPTILEAHEALMAFDPRNVPKFKDVVEFLREDLAKN
;
A
#
# COMPACT_ATOMS: atom_id res chain seq x y z
N MET A 1 -16.05 5.73 11.40
CA MET A 1 -15.20 6.70 10.69
C MET A 1 -13.95 6.01 10.21
N SER A 2 -13.41 6.40 9.04
CA SER A 2 -12.14 5.85 8.55
C SER A 2 -10.99 6.71 9.04
N LYS A 3 -9.89 6.07 9.46
CA LYS A 3 -8.71 6.76 10.01
C LYS A 3 -7.44 6.13 9.45
N ILE A 4 -6.42 6.95 9.26
CA ILE A 4 -5.06 6.53 8.99
C ILE A 4 -4.22 6.86 10.21
N LEU A 5 -3.65 5.84 10.82
CA LEU A 5 -2.72 5.98 11.91
C LEU A 5 -1.31 5.69 11.38
N VAL A 6 -0.36 6.53 11.72
CA VAL A 6 1.02 6.36 11.29
C VAL A 6 1.96 6.36 12.49
N ALA A 7 3.06 5.65 12.32
CA ALA A 7 4.16 5.68 13.26
C ALA A 7 5.47 5.52 12.50
N ARG A 8 6.60 5.83 13.14
CA ARG A 8 7.92 5.61 12.55
C ARG A 8 8.89 5.05 13.60
N SER A 9 9.81 4.25 13.12
CA SER A 9 11.06 3.94 13.80
C SER A 9 12.24 4.55 13.03
N ALA A 10 13.47 4.26 13.46
CA ALA A 10 14.67 4.77 12.77
C ALA A 10 14.75 4.34 11.30
N ASP A 11 14.28 3.13 10.98
CA ASP A 11 14.45 2.45 9.69
C ASP A 11 13.12 2.13 8.98
N ARG A 12 11.96 2.37 9.62
CA ARG A 12 10.65 1.95 9.09
C ARG A 12 9.55 2.97 9.32
N GLY A 13 8.67 3.06 8.31
CA GLY A 13 7.37 3.70 8.40
C GLY A 13 6.26 2.67 8.60
N PHE A 14 5.30 2.99 9.46
CA PHE A 14 4.14 2.15 9.77
C PHE A 14 2.86 2.89 9.44
N VAL A 15 1.95 2.20 8.78
CA VAL A 15 0.60 2.71 8.45
C VAL A 15 -0.42 1.70 8.93
N ARG A 16 -1.39 2.13 9.72
CA ARG A 16 -2.55 1.33 10.09
C ARG A 16 -3.80 1.93 9.49
N VAL A 17 -4.55 1.13 8.77
CA VAL A 17 -5.81 1.54 8.16
C VAL A 17 -6.97 1.07 9.03
N VAL A 18 -7.73 2.02 9.57
CA VAL A 18 -8.95 1.72 10.34
C VAL A 18 -10.15 2.08 9.48
N GLY A 19 -11.07 1.13 9.29
CA GLY A 19 -12.24 1.31 8.44
C GLY A 19 -11.91 1.18 6.95
N ARG A 20 -12.00 2.24 6.16
CA ARG A 20 -11.86 2.19 4.70
C ARG A 20 -10.55 2.82 4.24
N GLY A 21 -9.76 2.09 3.45
CA GLY A 21 -8.68 2.63 2.63
C GLY A 21 -9.22 2.98 1.25
N SER A 22 -9.28 4.27 0.91
CA SER A 22 -9.92 4.75 -0.31
C SER A 22 -9.22 6.00 -0.87
N PHE A 23 -9.68 6.46 -2.04
CA PHE A 23 -9.18 7.71 -2.63
C PHE A 23 -9.25 8.91 -1.65
N GLN A 24 -10.18 8.88 -0.68
CA GLN A 24 -10.35 9.96 0.29
C GLN A 24 -9.17 10.10 1.26
N ASN A 25 -8.47 9.01 1.55
CA ASN A 25 -7.34 9.00 2.48
C ASN A 25 -6.03 8.46 1.87
N SER A 26 -6.03 8.09 0.60
CA SER A 26 -4.83 7.64 -0.11
C SER A 26 -3.77 8.72 -0.23
N THR A 27 -4.18 9.98 -0.37
CA THR A 27 -3.26 11.14 -0.48
C THR A 27 -2.43 11.32 0.79
N CYS A 28 -3.05 11.12 1.98
CA CYS A 28 -2.34 11.20 3.26
C CYS A 28 -1.28 10.11 3.38
N VAL A 29 -1.63 8.88 3.00
CA VAL A 29 -0.68 7.76 2.98
C VAL A 29 0.46 8.04 2.01
N LYS A 30 0.12 8.57 0.81
CA LYS A 30 1.12 8.96 -0.19
C LYS A 30 2.08 10.03 0.33
N ALA A 31 1.56 11.07 0.95
CA ALA A 31 2.38 12.15 1.53
C ALA A 31 3.32 11.61 2.63
N PHE A 32 2.81 10.78 3.53
CA PHE A 32 3.58 10.16 4.59
C PHE A 32 4.75 9.34 4.06
N TYR A 33 4.51 8.39 3.15
CA TYR A 33 5.59 7.57 2.64
C TYR A 33 6.59 8.36 1.79
N GLN A 34 6.12 9.36 1.02
CA GLN A 34 7.01 10.22 0.23
C GLN A 34 7.95 11.02 1.10
N GLN A 35 7.47 11.53 2.25
CA GLN A 35 8.32 12.21 3.22
C GLN A 35 9.39 11.27 3.76
N LEU A 36 9.01 10.08 4.23
CA LEU A 36 9.95 9.12 4.80
C LEU A 36 10.97 8.61 3.77
N LEU A 37 10.58 8.41 2.51
CA LEU A 37 11.51 8.05 1.44
C LEU A 37 12.58 9.13 1.22
N LYS A 38 12.21 10.43 1.28
CA LYS A 38 13.18 11.55 1.20
C LYS A 38 14.14 11.56 2.38
N GLU A 39 13.72 11.06 3.52
CA GLU A 39 14.53 10.93 4.74
C GLU A 39 15.38 9.65 4.75
N GLY A 40 15.33 8.84 3.67
CA GLY A 40 16.12 7.61 3.54
C GLY A 40 15.51 6.38 4.19
N VAL A 41 14.24 6.44 4.59
CA VAL A 41 13.51 5.27 5.11
C VAL A 41 13.01 4.42 3.96
N HIS A 42 13.42 3.15 3.91
CA HIS A 42 13.09 2.21 2.84
C HIS A 42 12.30 0.97 3.33
N GLY A 43 11.95 0.89 4.60
CA GLY A 43 11.09 -0.15 5.16
C GLY A 43 9.69 0.38 5.44
N PHE A 44 8.64 -0.32 5.00
CA PHE A 44 7.26 0.07 5.30
C PHE A 44 6.41 -1.14 5.68
N VAL A 45 5.55 -0.92 6.66
CA VAL A 45 4.59 -1.91 7.14
C VAL A 45 3.19 -1.30 7.11
N VAL A 46 2.26 -1.99 6.46
CA VAL A 46 0.84 -1.57 6.40
C VAL A 46 -0.01 -2.62 7.09
N ASP A 47 -0.65 -2.23 8.19
CA ASP A 47 -1.56 -3.08 8.96
C ASP A 47 -3.00 -2.85 8.48
N LEU A 48 -3.62 -3.93 8.01
CA LEU A 48 -4.99 -3.97 7.51
C LEU A 48 -5.97 -4.69 8.47
N GLY A 49 -5.56 -4.98 9.71
CA GLY A 49 -6.36 -5.75 10.66
C GLY A 49 -7.70 -5.08 11.01
N ALA A 50 -7.73 -3.75 11.05
CA ALA A 50 -8.94 -2.97 11.26
C ALA A 50 -9.53 -2.41 9.93
N CYS A 51 -9.01 -2.83 8.77
CA CYS A 51 -9.45 -2.37 7.46
C CYS A 51 -10.61 -3.21 6.94
N THR A 52 -11.76 -2.57 6.76
CA THR A 52 -12.99 -3.23 6.29
C THR A 52 -13.16 -3.21 4.77
N TYR A 53 -12.47 -2.29 4.09
CA TYR A 53 -12.60 -2.10 2.64
C TYR A 53 -11.38 -1.39 2.06
N LEU A 54 -10.96 -1.80 0.86
CA LEU A 54 -9.95 -1.14 0.05
C LEU A 54 -10.53 -0.84 -1.34
N ASP A 55 -10.22 0.34 -1.88
CA ASP A 55 -10.48 0.63 -3.29
C ASP A 55 -9.21 0.56 -4.15
N SER A 56 -9.39 0.59 -5.47
CA SER A 56 -8.29 0.49 -6.44
C SER A 56 -7.30 1.66 -6.35
N THR A 57 -7.76 2.85 -5.96
CA THR A 57 -6.88 4.01 -5.79
C THR A 57 -5.91 3.78 -4.63
N PHE A 58 -6.42 3.33 -3.48
CA PHE A 58 -5.58 3.02 -2.32
C PHE A 58 -4.58 1.91 -2.64
N LEU A 59 -5.03 0.86 -3.32
CA LEU A 59 -4.16 -0.25 -3.77
C LEU A 59 -3.11 0.20 -4.78
N GLY A 60 -3.45 1.10 -5.71
CA GLY A 60 -2.51 1.69 -6.64
C GLY A 60 -1.43 2.54 -5.95
N ILE A 61 -1.79 3.26 -4.88
CA ILE A 61 -0.81 4.01 -4.07
C ILE A 61 0.14 3.06 -3.34
N LEU A 62 -0.35 1.94 -2.78
CA LEU A 62 0.52 0.92 -2.19
C LEU A 62 1.43 0.26 -3.22
N LEU A 63 0.91 0.00 -4.43
CA LEU A 63 1.72 -0.50 -5.54
C LEU A 63 2.82 0.49 -5.91
N GLY A 64 2.49 1.78 -6.04
CA GLY A 64 3.45 2.85 -6.33
C GLY A 64 4.58 2.94 -5.28
N LEU A 65 4.26 2.77 -4.01
CA LEU A 65 5.26 2.66 -2.95
C LEU A 65 6.15 1.42 -3.15
N GLY A 66 5.56 0.25 -3.39
CA GLY A 66 6.30 -0.98 -3.62
C GLY A 66 7.25 -0.89 -4.82
N LEU A 67 6.83 -0.23 -5.90
CA LEU A 67 7.68 0.01 -7.08
C LEU A 67 8.88 0.90 -6.76
N LYS A 68 8.66 2.02 -6.04
CA LYS A 68 9.73 2.93 -5.60
C LYS A 68 10.75 2.23 -4.69
N LEU A 69 10.27 1.40 -3.77
CA LEU A 69 11.13 0.63 -2.88
C LEU A 69 11.98 -0.40 -3.64
N ARG A 70 11.40 -1.04 -4.66
CA ARG A 70 12.13 -1.96 -5.53
C ARG A 70 13.20 -1.23 -6.36
N GLU A 71 12.87 -0.07 -6.91
CA GLU A 71 13.83 0.77 -7.67
C GLU A 71 15.00 1.22 -6.81
N ALA A 72 14.76 1.50 -5.53
CA ALA A 72 15.81 1.82 -4.56
C ALA A 72 16.72 0.63 -4.22
N GLY A 73 16.37 -0.58 -4.63
CA GLY A 73 17.19 -1.80 -4.53
C GLY A 73 17.25 -2.45 -3.14
N ASN A 74 16.78 -1.79 -2.09
CA ASN A 74 16.86 -2.28 -0.70
C ASN A 74 15.57 -2.05 0.10
N GLY A 75 14.49 -1.65 -0.55
CA GLY A 75 13.24 -1.33 0.12
C GLY A 75 12.31 -2.52 0.26
N LEU A 76 11.54 -2.55 1.35
CA LEU A 76 10.57 -3.60 1.64
C LEU A 76 9.22 -2.98 2.05
N LEU A 77 8.15 -3.48 1.43
CA LEU A 77 6.78 -3.20 1.84
C LEU A 77 6.12 -4.49 2.31
N HIS A 78 5.66 -4.48 3.56
CA HIS A 78 4.94 -5.58 4.17
C HIS A 78 3.49 -5.20 4.41
N ILE A 79 2.57 -6.09 4.09
CA ILE A 79 1.15 -5.97 4.47
C ILE A 79 0.83 -7.04 5.49
N LEU A 80 0.30 -6.61 6.64
CA LEU A 80 -0.08 -7.46 7.74
C LEU A 80 -1.60 -7.49 7.91
N ASN A 81 -2.09 -8.61 8.46
CA ASN A 81 -3.47 -8.78 8.92
C ASN A 81 -4.54 -8.49 7.84
N ALA A 82 -4.23 -8.73 6.56
CA ALA A 82 -5.22 -8.56 5.50
C ALA A 82 -6.36 -9.56 5.66
N SER A 83 -7.60 -9.07 5.72
CA SER A 83 -8.79 -9.93 5.69
C SER A 83 -8.81 -10.77 4.39
N PRO A 84 -9.51 -11.93 4.36
CA PRO A 84 -9.60 -12.74 3.14
C PRO A 84 -10.06 -11.94 1.92
N ARG A 85 -11.01 -11.01 2.10
CA ARG A 85 -11.49 -10.12 1.04
C ARG A 85 -10.41 -9.15 0.55
N ASN A 86 -9.68 -8.52 1.47
CA ASN A 86 -8.60 -7.60 1.11
C ASN A 86 -7.44 -8.34 0.46
N LEU A 87 -7.14 -9.56 0.93
CA LEU A 87 -6.13 -10.43 0.32
C LEU A 87 -6.49 -10.80 -1.12
N GLU A 88 -7.75 -11.12 -1.38
CA GLU A 88 -8.25 -11.40 -2.73
C GLU A 88 -8.10 -10.18 -3.64
N LEU A 89 -8.44 -8.97 -3.17
CA LEU A 89 -8.25 -7.74 -3.94
C LEU A 89 -6.78 -7.48 -4.28
N LEU A 90 -5.88 -7.66 -3.32
CA LEU A 90 -4.44 -7.52 -3.53
C LEU A 90 -3.92 -8.48 -4.61
N ARG A 91 -4.36 -9.74 -4.57
CA ARG A 91 -4.01 -10.78 -5.57
C ARG A 91 -4.60 -10.49 -6.94
N ASN A 92 -5.88 -10.11 -6.98
CA ASN A 92 -6.59 -9.82 -8.24
C ASN A 92 -5.99 -8.65 -9.03
N LEU A 93 -5.27 -7.74 -8.35
CA LEU A 93 -4.55 -6.63 -8.97
C LEU A 93 -3.04 -6.93 -9.13
N GLY A 94 -2.57 -8.11 -8.68
CA GLY A 94 -1.20 -8.57 -8.84
C GLY A 94 -0.20 -8.01 -7.83
N LEU A 95 -0.67 -7.37 -6.74
CA LEU A 95 0.21 -6.77 -5.75
C LEU A 95 1.05 -7.80 -4.98
N ASP A 96 0.55 -9.02 -4.84
CA ASP A 96 1.23 -10.15 -4.19
C ASP A 96 2.55 -10.56 -4.88
N ARG A 97 2.76 -10.12 -6.13
CA ARG A 97 4.01 -10.35 -6.87
C ARG A 97 5.12 -9.33 -6.55
N LEU A 98 4.76 -8.22 -5.92
CA LEU A 98 5.68 -7.13 -5.59
C LEU A 98 5.81 -6.91 -4.09
N ILE A 99 4.74 -7.09 -3.34
CA ILE A 99 4.59 -6.73 -1.94
C ILE A 99 4.55 -7.99 -1.09
N ASN A 100 5.27 -8.01 0.03
CA ASN A 100 5.20 -9.10 0.99
C ASN A 100 3.88 -9.04 1.77
N ILE A 101 2.99 -9.99 1.52
CA ILE A 101 1.70 -10.08 2.19
C ILE A 101 1.75 -11.25 3.17
N GLU A 102 1.50 -11.00 4.45
CA GLU A 102 1.45 -12.06 5.46
C GLU A 102 0.33 -13.06 5.13
N GLY A 103 0.65 -14.35 5.17
CA GLY A 103 -0.29 -15.42 4.81
C GLY A 103 -0.47 -15.65 3.31
N SER A 104 0.26 -14.94 2.45
CA SER A 104 0.30 -15.22 1.01
C SER A 104 1.44 -16.18 0.68
N THR A 105 1.10 -17.41 0.29
CA THR A 105 2.06 -18.35 -0.33
C THR A 105 2.12 -18.04 -1.83
N VAL A 106 3.09 -17.25 -2.26
CA VAL A 106 3.37 -17.08 -3.69
C VAL A 106 4.08 -18.34 -4.17
N PRO A 107 3.60 -19.04 -5.23
CA PRO A 107 4.33 -20.12 -5.86
C PRO A 107 5.72 -19.67 -6.27
N ALA A 108 6.74 -20.50 -6.06
CA ALA A 108 8.16 -20.14 -6.23
C ALA A 108 8.58 -19.76 -7.67
N GLY A 109 7.68 -19.79 -8.65
CA GLY A 109 7.91 -19.50 -10.07
C GLY A 109 7.55 -18.09 -10.55
N ASP A 110 6.75 -17.33 -9.78
CA ASP A 110 6.17 -16.06 -10.25
C ASP A 110 6.82 -14.81 -9.64
N VAL A 111 7.96 -14.96 -8.99
CA VAL A 111 8.68 -13.81 -8.42
C VAL A 111 9.50 -13.15 -9.53
N LEU A 112 9.17 -11.91 -9.88
CA LEU A 112 9.96 -11.12 -10.81
C LEU A 112 11.45 -11.07 -10.36
N PRO A 113 12.43 -11.19 -11.27
CA PRO A 113 13.84 -11.13 -10.93
C PRO A 113 14.15 -9.75 -10.32
N GLY A 114 14.63 -9.73 -9.08
CA GLY A 114 14.97 -8.52 -8.33
C GLY A 114 14.30 -8.38 -6.97
N GLY A 115 13.33 -9.22 -6.63
CA GLY A 115 12.77 -9.30 -5.29
C GLY A 115 13.73 -10.02 -4.35
N ALA A 116 14.61 -9.29 -3.68
CA ALA A 116 15.46 -9.84 -2.64
C ALA A 116 14.58 -10.45 -1.55
N ARG A 117 14.65 -11.78 -1.41
CA ARG A 117 14.19 -12.47 -0.20
C ARG A 117 15.11 -12.07 0.95
N GLY A 118 14.87 -10.89 1.51
CA GLY A 118 15.40 -10.57 2.82
C GLY A 118 14.71 -11.48 3.82
N GLY A 119 15.35 -12.58 4.18
CA GLY A 119 14.87 -13.48 5.21
C GLY A 119 14.75 -12.73 6.52
N ILE A 120 13.54 -12.30 6.86
CA ILE A 120 13.19 -12.14 8.27
C ILE A 120 13.01 -13.56 8.78
N GLY A 121 13.91 -13.91 9.72
CA GLY A 121 13.91 -15.21 10.38
C GLY A 121 12.50 -15.59 10.81
N SER A 122 12.21 -16.84 10.62
CA SER A 122 11.01 -17.56 11.08
C SER A 122 10.43 -16.94 12.36
N LEU A 123 9.36 -16.18 12.23
CA LEU A 123 8.48 -15.85 13.35
C LEU A 123 7.34 -16.87 13.41
N ALA A 124 7.72 -18.15 13.35
CA ALA A 124 6.85 -19.22 13.77
C ALA A 124 7.19 -19.52 15.23
N ASN A 125 6.33 -19.08 16.11
CA ASN A 125 5.86 -19.67 17.37
C ASN A 125 5.62 -18.61 18.44
N GLY A 126 4.36 -18.46 18.81
CA GLY A 126 3.97 -17.70 20.00
C GLY A 126 2.49 -17.39 20.00
N SER A 127 1.74 -18.23 20.71
CA SER A 127 0.35 -18.06 21.10
C SER A 127 -0.08 -16.63 21.38
N GLY A 128 -1.14 -16.15 20.70
CA GLY A 128 -2.18 -15.33 21.32
C GLY A 128 -1.81 -13.94 21.83
N ALA A 129 -0.84 -13.25 21.20
CA ALA A 129 -0.63 -11.81 21.43
C ALA A 129 -0.49 -11.18 20.05
N GLY A 130 -1.24 -10.09 19.79
CA GLY A 130 -1.30 -9.41 18.51
C GLY A 130 0.08 -9.26 17.87
N VAL A 131 0.15 -9.53 16.57
CA VAL A 131 1.38 -9.44 15.79
C VAL A 131 1.98 -8.07 16.05
N ASN A 132 3.06 -8.10 16.79
CA ASN A 132 3.80 -6.94 17.20
C ASN A 132 4.40 -6.35 15.92
N MET A 133 3.99 -5.16 15.55
CA MET A 133 4.64 -4.38 14.49
C MET A 133 6.06 -4.06 15.00
N ASN A 134 6.98 -5.01 14.82
CA ASN A 134 8.29 -5.03 15.47
C ASN A 134 8.96 -3.66 15.44
N GLY A 135 9.04 -3.00 16.57
CA GLY A 135 9.73 -1.74 16.78
C GLY A 135 8.86 -0.52 17.09
N VAL A 136 7.52 -0.63 17.08
CA VAL A 136 6.62 0.49 17.41
C VAL A 136 5.58 0.06 18.43
N LYS A 137 5.43 0.87 19.48
CA LYS A 137 4.40 0.67 20.51
C LYS A 137 3.08 1.30 20.07
N GLU A 138 1.97 0.82 20.63
CA GLU A 138 0.62 1.32 20.30
C GLU A 138 0.47 2.82 20.56
N ASP A 139 1.09 3.33 21.61
CA ASP A 139 1.11 4.74 22.00
C ASP A 139 1.92 5.66 21.07
N GLN A 140 2.67 5.10 20.12
CA GLN A 140 3.45 5.83 19.12
C GLN A 140 2.69 6.08 17.81
N PHE A 141 1.48 5.52 17.69
CA PHE A 141 0.65 5.78 16.53
C PHE A 141 -0.08 7.11 16.65
N GLU A 142 0.07 7.94 15.65
CA GLU A 142 -0.62 9.23 15.52
C GLU A 142 -1.63 9.18 14.38
N GLU A 143 -2.80 9.78 14.59
CA GLU A 143 -3.81 9.93 13.54
C GLU A 143 -3.37 11.05 12.59
N VAL A 144 -3.22 10.71 11.30
CA VAL A 144 -2.95 11.71 10.27
C VAL A 144 -4.25 12.40 9.89
N PRO A 145 -4.32 13.74 9.97
CA PRO A 145 -5.45 14.48 9.41
C PRO A 145 -5.54 14.23 7.91
N CYS A 146 -6.62 13.60 7.48
CA CYS A 146 -6.88 13.32 6.07
C CYS A 146 -8.10 14.14 5.62
N PRO A 147 -7.92 15.40 5.22
CA PRO A 147 -9.02 16.18 4.67
C PRO A 147 -9.55 15.47 3.42
N ILE A 148 -10.87 15.41 3.29
CA ILE A 148 -11.49 14.81 2.10
C ILE A 148 -11.13 15.71 0.91
N PRO A 149 -10.39 15.19 -0.09
CA PRO A 149 -9.99 15.99 -1.23
C PRO A 149 -11.21 16.35 -2.09
N THR A 150 -11.17 17.53 -2.70
CA THR A 150 -12.10 17.89 -3.77
C THR A 150 -11.88 16.96 -4.98
N LYS A 151 -12.82 16.97 -5.92
CA LYS A 151 -12.69 16.17 -7.16
C LYS A 151 -11.40 16.50 -7.92
N SER A 152 -11.06 17.77 -8.04
CA SER A 152 -9.86 18.23 -8.75
C SER A 152 -8.57 17.85 -8.04
N GLU A 153 -8.54 17.84 -6.71
CA GLU A 153 -7.38 17.41 -5.92
C GLU A 153 -7.19 15.89 -5.94
N ALA A 154 -8.28 15.13 -6.00
CA ALA A 154 -8.23 13.67 -6.03
C ALA A 154 -7.86 13.12 -7.42
N ALA A 155 -8.28 13.76 -8.49
CA ALA A 155 -8.15 13.24 -9.85
C ALA A 155 -6.71 12.86 -10.25
N PRO A 156 -5.66 13.68 -9.98
CA PRO A 156 -4.29 13.29 -10.31
C PRO A 156 -3.81 12.04 -9.55
N THR A 157 -4.20 11.91 -8.28
CA THR A 157 -3.82 10.74 -7.45
C THR A 157 -4.54 9.48 -7.92
N ILE A 158 -5.83 9.61 -8.29
CA ILE A 158 -6.61 8.51 -8.83
C ILE A 158 -6.03 8.06 -10.18
N LEU A 159 -5.69 9.01 -11.05
CA LEU A 159 -5.07 8.72 -12.35
C LEU A 159 -3.75 7.97 -12.20
N GLU A 160 -2.82 8.52 -11.40
CA GLU A 160 -1.51 7.89 -11.13
C GLU A 160 -1.66 6.47 -10.59
N ALA A 161 -2.59 6.27 -9.65
CA ALA A 161 -2.83 4.95 -9.05
C ALA A 161 -3.29 3.91 -10.08
N HIS A 162 -4.22 4.28 -10.96
CA HIS A 162 -4.73 3.36 -11.97
C HIS A 162 -3.74 3.13 -13.11
N GLU A 163 -2.99 4.15 -13.52
CA GLU A 163 -1.89 4.00 -14.48
C GLU A 163 -0.82 3.04 -13.96
N ALA A 164 -0.44 3.16 -12.69
CA ALA A 164 0.51 2.25 -12.06
C ALA A 164 -0.01 0.80 -12.05
N LEU A 165 -1.29 0.58 -11.71
CA LEU A 165 -1.92 -0.74 -11.73
C LEU A 165 -1.94 -1.37 -13.13
N MET A 166 -2.25 -0.57 -14.17
CA MET A 166 -2.29 -1.01 -15.56
C MET A 166 -0.88 -1.32 -16.10
N ALA A 167 0.09 -0.47 -15.78
CA ALA A 167 1.48 -0.66 -16.19
C ALA A 167 2.13 -1.89 -15.52
N PHE A 168 1.77 -2.16 -14.27
CA PHE A 168 2.32 -3.29 -13.53
C PHE A 168 1.76 -4.64 -13.98
N ASP A 169 0.47 -4.72 -14.23
CA ASP A 169 -0.20 -5.95 -14.67
C ASP A 169 -1.17 -5.67 -15.83
N PRO A 170 -0.88 -6.15 -17.05
CA PRO A 170 -1.75 -5.97 -18.22
C PRO A 170 -3.19 -6.45 -18.00
N ARG A 171 -3.44 -7.40 -17.09
CA ARG A 171 -4.79 -7.86 -16.71
C ARG A 171 -5.65 -6.76 -16.09
N ASN A 172 -5.03 -5.68 -15.63
CA ASN A 172 -5.73 -4.52 -15.07
C ASN A 172 -6.18 -3.51 -16.15
N VAL A 173 -5.61 -3.56 -17.36
CA VAL A 173 -5.99 -2.64 -18.45
C VAL A 173 -7.48 -2.65 -18.73
N PRO A 174 -8.15 -3.81 -18.96
CA PRO A 174 -9.59 -3.81 -19.23
C PRO A 174 -10.45 -3.35 -18.04
N LYS A 175 -9.89 -3.35 -16.82
CA LYS A 175 -10.60 -2.90 -15.62
C LYS A 175 -10.58 -1.37 -15.47
N PHE A 176 -9.51 -0.71 -15.91
CA PHE A 176 -9.26 0.70 -15.56
C PHE A 176 -9.05 1.63 -16.74
N LYS A 177 -8.95 1.14 -17.99
CA LYS A 177 -8.72 1.98 -19.18
C LYS A 177 -9.73 3.13 -19.30
N ASP A 178 -11.02 2.84 -19.11
CA ASP A 178 -12.10 3.83 -19.28
C ASP A 178 -12.02 4.92 -18.19
N VAL A 179 -11.67 4.53 -16.96
CA VAL A 179 -11.45 5.49 -15.84
C VAL A 179 -10.25 6.38 -16.11
N VAL A 180 -9.13 5.81 -16.59
CA VAL A 180 -7.92 6.56 -16.92
C VAL A 180 -8.19 7.53 -18.06
N GLU A 181 -8.88 7.10 -19.11
CA GLU A 181 -9.24 7.93 -20.26
C GLU A 181 -10.12 9.12 -19.84
N PHE A 182 -11.17 8.85 -19.07
CA PHE A 182 -12.05 9.88 -18.51
C PHE A 182 -11.28 10.90 -17.65
N LEU A 183 -10.41 10.43 -16.75
CA LEU A 183 -9.63 11.33 -15.88
C LEU A 183 -8.63 12.19 -16.66
N ARG A 184 -7.99 11.64 -17.69
CA ARG A 184 -7.09 12.41 -18.57
C ARG A 184 -7.83 13.52 -19.30
N GLU A 185 -9.03 13.24 -19.82
CA GLU A 185 -9.87 14.25 -20.47
C GLU A 185 -10.35 15.33 -19.50
N ASP A 186 -10.75 14.95 -18.28
CA ASP A 186 -11.23 15.89 -17.25
C ASP A 186 -10.09 16.81 -16.80
N LEU A 187 -8.88 16.28 -16.61
CA LEU A 187 -7.70 17.06 -16.25
C LEU A 187 -7.18 17.95 -17.38
N ALA A 188 -7.40 17.59 -18.65
CA ALA A 188 -7.01 18.42 -19.78
C ALA A 188 -7.94 19.63 -20.01
N LYS A 189 -9.13 19.63 -19.43
CA LYS A 189 -10.13 20.70 -19.55
C LYS A 189 -10.06 21.74 -18.43
N ASN A 190 -9.29 21.48 -17.39
CA ASN A 190 -9.10 22.35 -16.22
C ASN A 190 -7.70 22.95 -16.20
#